data_ff8dea62059f334ddd1e27a9bfd78cf8
#
_entry.id   ff8dea62059f334ddd1e27a9bfd78cf8
#
_cell.length_a   1.000
_cell.length_b   1.000
_cell.length_c   1.000
_cell.angle_alpha   90.00
_cell.angle_beta   90.00
_cell.angle_gamma   90.00
#
_symmetry.space_group_name_H-M   'P 1'
#
loop_
_entity.id
_entity.type
_entity.pdbx_description
1 polymer ?
#
loop_
_entity_poly.entity_id
_entity_poly.type
_entity_poly.pdbx_seq_one_letter_code
_entity_poly.pdbx_strand_id
1 'polypeptide(L)'
;MTKIAIGVDLGGRRIIKKKINRDGKVLFKTSIKTPQKSENPNGDESKSKKLLSDYIEQLSDVINNAIQTVKGINKNVKITGIGIGAPNGNYYNGSIEFAPNLPFVGIVNFVNLISVKFPEIEVIKLTNDANAAAIGEQVYGGAKNMQNFAMFTLGTGIGSGLVVNGELVYGHD
;
A
#
# COMPACT_ATOMS: atom_id res chain seq x y z
N MET A 1 -9.98 -20.97 11.38
CA MET A 1 -9.39 -19.62 11.52
C MET A 1 -9.56 -18.87 10.22
N THR A 2 -10.25 -17.74 10.26
CA THR A 2 -10.48 -16.90 9.06
C THR A 2 -9.21 -16.13 8.71
N LYS A 3 -8.72 -16.32 7.47
CA LYS A 3 -7.53 -15.59 6.97
C LYS A 3 -7.95 -14.27 6.36
N ILE A 4 -7.29 -13.18 6.74
CA ILE A 4 -7.56 -11.82 6.27
C ILE A 4 -6.25 -11.14 5.88
N ALA A 5 -6.28 -10.37 4.80
CA ALA A 5 -5.21 -9.46 4.42
C ALA A 5 -5.62 -8.00 4.67
N ILE A 6 -4.64 -7.15 4.93
CA ILE A 6 -4.80 -5.70 5.03
C ILE A 6 -4.25 -5.08 3.75
N GLY A 7 -5.09 -4.35 3.03
CA GLY A 7 -4.66 -3.51 1.90
C GLY A 7 -4.49 -2.07 2.37
N VAL A 8 -3.38 -1.47 2.01
CA VAL A 8 -3.03 -0.06 2.28
C VAL A 8 -2.79 0.64 0.94
N ASP A 9 -3.46 1.75 0.74
CA ASP A 9 -3.26 2.61 -0.44
C ASP A 9 -2.69 3.95 0.05
N LEU A 10 -1.44 4.22 -0.31
CA LEU A 10 -0.69 5.41 0.09
C LEU A 10 -0.87 6.50 -0.96
N GLY A 11 -1.90 7.32 -0.79
CA GLY A 11 -2.10 8.49 -1.65
C GLY A 11 -1.45 9.77 -1.08
N GLY A 12 -1.12 10.73 -1.94
CA GLY A 12 -0.57 12.03 -1.52
C GLY A 12 -1.52 12.88 -0.67
N ARG A 13 -2.82 12.60 -0.67
CA ARG A 13 -3.83 13.32 0.14
C ARG A 13 -4.41 12.46 1.26
N ARG A 14 -4.53 11.16 1.06
CA ARG A 14 -5.16 10.23 2.01
C ARG A 14 -4.48 8.87 1.94
N ILE A 15 -4.37 8.24 3.08
CA ILE A 15 -4.05 6.82 3.23
C ILE A 15 -5.36 6.08 3.37
N ILE A 16 -5.66 5.18 2.45
CA ILE A 16 -6.89 4.37 2.48
C ILE A 16 -6.52 2.94 2.84
N LYS A 17 -7.29 2.34 3.73
CA LYS A 17 -7.16 0.93 4.09
C LYS A 17 -8.42 0.18 3.80
N LYS A 18 -8.25 -1.01 3.31
CA LYS A 18 -9.31 -1.99 3.12
C LYS A 18 -8.91 -3.30 3.77
N LYS A 19 -9.83 -3.95 4.45
CA LYS A 19 -9.72 -5.35 4.85
C LYS A 19 -10.46 -6.18 3.85
N ILE A 20 -9.81 -7.20 3.33
CA ILE A 20 -10.39 -8.05 2.30
C ILE A 20 -10.25 -9.49 2.76
N ASN A 21 -11.37 -10.25 2.72
CA ASN A 21 -11.33 -11.70 2.85
C ASN A 21 -10.93 -12.33 1.50
N ARG A 22 -10.79 -13.66 1.47
CA ARG A 22 -10.44 -14.39 0.25
C ARG A 22 -11.43 -14.18 -0.91
N ASP A 23 -12.67 -13.84 -0.61
CA ASP A 23 -13.73 -13.63 -1.61
C ASP A 23 -13.76 -12.18 -2.13
N GLY A 24 -12.80 -11.36 -1.74
CA GLY A 24 -12.74 -9.94 -2.14
C GLY A 24 -13.70 -9.02 -1.37
N LYS A 25 -14.42 -9.55 -0.35
CA LYS A 25 -15.36 -8.74 0.43
C LYS A 25 -14.59 -7.78 1.34
N VAL A 26 -14.86 -6.51 1.18
CA VAL A 26 -14.32 -5.46 2.06
C VAL A 26 -15.04 -5.52 3.41
N LEU A 27 -14.32 -5.89 4.45
CA LEU A 27 -14.85 -6.00 5.82
C LEU A 27 -14.78 -4.67 6.57
N PHE A 28 -13.83 -3.83 6.22
CA PHE A 28 -13.63 -2.54 6.86
C PHE A 28 -12.87 -1.59 5.93
N LYS A 29 -13.22 -0.31 5.94
CA LYS A 29 -12.54 0.75 5.22
C LYS A 29 -12.37 1.96 6.13
N THR A 30 -11.16 2.50 6.19
CA THR A 30 -10.90 3.78 6.85
C THR A 30 -9.87 4.58 6.07
N SER A 31 -9.84 5.88 6.28
CA SER A 31 -8.84 6.76 5.68
C SER A 31 -8.37 7.80 6.70
N ILE A 32 -7.10 8.16 6.61
CA ILE A 32 -6.53 9.30 7.32
C ILE A 32 -5.94 10.28 6.31
N LYS A 33 -5.77 11.53 6.72
CA LYS A 33 -5.04 12.50 5.89
C LYS A 33 -3.56 12.12 5.86
N THR A 34 -2.96 12.16 4.68
CA THR A 34 -1.51 12.07 4.54
C THR A 34 -0.89 13.34 5.13
N PRO A 35 0.13 13.23 6.00
CA PRO A 35 0.91 14.39 6.44
C PRO A 35 1.40 15.18 5.23
N GLN A 36 1.25 16.50 5.28
CA GLN A 36 1.65 17.34 4.16
C GLN A 36 3.17 17.51 4.15
N LYS A 37 3.74 17.57 2.95
CA LYS A 37 5.13 17.92 2.73
C LYS A 37 5.35 19.35 3.25
N SER A 38 6.37 19.59 4.07
CA SER A 38 6.78 20.97 4.41
C SER A 38 7.27 21.68 3.15
N GLU A 39 7.02 22.98 3.06
CA GLU A 39 7.29 23.78 1.85
C GLU A 39 8.78 23.77 1.38
N ASN A 40 9.69 23.21 2.16
CA ASN A 40 11.12 23.13 1.79
C ASN A 40 11.78 21.84 2.32
N PRO A 41 11.49 20.64 1.74
CA PRO A 41 12.13 19.39 2.19
C PRO A 41 13.54 19.20 1.62
N ASN A 42 13.96 20.00 0.64
CA ASN A 42 15.19 19.75 -0.13
C ASN A 42 16.48 20.26 0.53
N GLY A 43 16.40 20.82 1.74
CA GLY A 43 17.56 21.41 2.42
C GLY A 43 17.93 20.80 3.78
N ASP A 44 17.05 20.00 4.38
CA ASP A 44 17.27 19.48 5.74
C ASP A 44 16.96 18.00 5.81
N GLU A 45 18.00 17.19 5.71
CA GLU A 45 17.92 15.73 5.78
C GLU A 45 17.34 15.26 7.12
N SER A 46 17.53 16.01 8.20
CA SER A 46 17.00 15.70 9.52
C SER A 46 15.47 15.84 9.55
N LYS A 47 14.93 16.87 8.88
CA LYS A 47 13.49 17.06 8.74
C LYS A 47 12.84 15.96 7.90
N SER A 48 13.49 15.54 6.81
CA SER A 48 12.99 14.45 5.97
C SER A 48 12.94 13.13 6.75
N LYS A 49 13.97 12.82 7.53
CA LYS A 49 14.01 11.63 8.40
C LYS A 49 12.92 11.67 9.48
N LYS A 50 12.70 12.84 10.09
CA LYS A 50 11.63 13.01 11.07
C LYS A 50 10.24 12.82 10.44
N LEU A 51 9.99 13.44 9.30
CA LEU A 51 8.72 13.28 8.57
C LEU A 51 8.45 11.82 8.19
N LEU A 52 9.48 11.09 7.76
CA LEU A 52 9.39 9.66 7.48
C LEU A 52 9.05 8.87 8.75
N SER A 53 9.75 9.13 9.86
CA SER A 53 9.47 8.47 11.14
C SER A 53 8.03 8.71 11.60
N ASP A 54 7.58 9.96 11.59
CA ASP A 54 6.21 10.33 11.97
C ASP A 54 5.17 9.68 11.05
N TYR A 55 5.48 9.58 9.75
CA TYR A 55 4.61 8.91 8.77
C TYR A 55 4.49 7.41 9.05
N ILE A 56 5.61 6.73 9.32
CA ILE A 56 5.63 5.30 9.65
C ILE A 56 4.87 5.03 10.95
N GLU A 57 5.04 5.86 11.99
CA GLU A 57 4.29 5.73 13.24
C GLU A 57 2.77 5.87 13.00
N GLN A 58 2.34 6.94 12.36
CA GLN A 58 0.92 7.14 12.05
C GLN A 58 0.34 5.99 11.23
N LEU A 59 1.07 5.50 10.22
CA LEU A 59 0.64 4.37 9.42
C LEU A 59 0.53 3.10 10.27
N SER A 60 1.50 2.87 11.15
CA SER A 60 1.52 1.71 12.05
C SER A 60 0.34 1.73 13.03
N ASP A 61 0.04 2.88 13.64
CA ASP A 61 -1.13 3.04 14.50
C ASP A 61 -2.42 2.71 13.78
N VAL A 62 -2.51 3.20 12.56
CA VAL A 62 -3.67 3.00 11.71
C VAL A 62 -3.80 1.53 11.31
N ILE A 63 -2.71 0.80 11.01
CA ILE A 63 -2.73 -0.65 10.76
C ILE A 63 -3.11 -1.41 12.04
N ASN A 64 -2.52 -1.07 13.18
CA ASN A 64 -2.82 -1.67 14.47
C ASN A 64 -4.31 -1.54 14.84
N ASN A 65 -4.87 -0.33 14.75
CA ASN A 65 -6.29 -0.10 14.98
C ASN A 65 -7.17 -0.98 14.08
N ALA A 66 -6.73 -1.17 12.84
CA ALA A 66 -7.40 -2.06 11.92
C ALA A 66 -7.33 -3.52 12.38
N ILE A 67 -6.18 -4.00 12.83
CA ILE A 67 -6.00 -5.35 13.36
C ILE A 67 -6.89 -5.55 14.58
N GLN A 68 -6.85 -4.63 15.54
CA GLN A 68 -7.65 -4.73 16.77
C GLN A 68 -9.16 -4.73 16.49
N THR A 69 -9.63 -3.88 15.58
CA THR A 69 -11.04 -3.86 15.19
C THR A 69 -11.51 -5.22 14.66
N VAL A 70 -10.68 -5.90 13.84
CA VAL A 70 -11.05 -7.24 13.33
C VAL A 70 -11.03 -8.29 14.41
N LYS A 71 -10.00 -8.30 15.25
CA LYS A 71 -9.89 -9.24 16.36
C LYS A 71 -11.02 -9.05 17.37
N GLY A 72 -11.51 -7.82 17.53
CA GLY A 72 -12.69 -7.52 18.37
C GLY A 72 -14.00 -8.08 17.80
N ILE A 73 -14.15 -8.07 16.46
CA ILE A 73 -15.35 -8.62 15.81
C ILE A 73 -15.30 -10.15 15.75
N ASN A 74 -14.15 -10.72 15.49
CA ASN A 74 -13.95 -12.17 15.40
C ASN A 74 -12.59 -12.55 15.96
N LYS A 75 -12.59 -13.18 17.13
CA LYS A 75 -11.36 -13.64 17.81
C LYS A 75 -10.62 -14.75 17.04
N ASN A 76 -11.31 -15.46 16.12
CA ASN A 76 -10.72 -16.56 15.34
C ASN A 76 -10.23 -16.10 13.96
N VAL A 77 -9.47 -14.98 13.94
CA VAL A 77 -8.90 -14.37 12.74
C VAL A 77 -7.36 -14.40 12.77
N LYS A 78 -6.75 -14.81 11.66
CA LYS A 78 -5.32 -14.65 11.40
C LYS A 78 -5.13 -13.57 10.32
N ILE A 79 -4.32 -12.55 10.62
CA ILE A 79 -3.84 -11.62 9.61
C ILE A 79 -2.68 -12.31 8.88
N THR A 80 -2.85 -12.53 7.59
CA THR A 80 -1.88 -13.30 6.78
C THR A 80 -0.92 -12.41 6.00
N GLY A 81 -1.22 -11.12 5.87
CA GLY A 81 -0.34 -10.22 5.15
C GLY A 81 -0.83 -8.78 5.10
N ILE A 82 0.08 -7.90 4.72
CA ILE A 82 -0.15 -6.49 4.42
C ILE A 82 0.31 -6.24 2.98
N GLY A 83 -0.61 -5.78 2.14
CA GLY A 83 -0.32 -5.33 0.78
C GLY A 83 -0.38 -3.80 0.69
N ILE A 84 0.63 -3.17 0.11
CA ILE A 84 0.76 -1.72 0.05
C ILE A 84 0.83 -1.30 -1.42
N GLY A 85 -0.12 -0.45 -1.84
CA GLY A 85 -0.05 0.30 -3.09
C GLY A 85 0.49 1.69 -2.79
N ALA A 86 1.55 2.12 -3.48
CA ALA A 86 2.22 3.38 -3.23
C ALA A 86 2.66 4.06 -4.53
N PRO A 87 2.64 5.42 -4.60
CA PRO A 87 3.29 6.11 -5.70
C PRO A 87 4.77 5.72 -5.79
N ASN A 88 5.26 5.44 -6.99
CA ASN A 88 6.64 5.00 -7.23
C ASN A 88 7.09 3.83 -6.33
N GLY A 89 6.16 2.91 -6.05
CA GLY A 89 6.45 1.70 -5.29
C GLY A 89 7.15 0.65 -6.14
N ASN A 90 8.37 0.24 -5.74
CA ASN A 90 9.14 -0.81 -6.38
C ASN A 90 8.84 -2.16 -5.72
N TYR A 91 8.30 -3.09 -6.51
CA TYR A 91 7.90 -4.41 -6.02
C TYR A 91 9.09 -5.31 -5.64
N TYR A 92 10.20 -5.19 -6.36
CA TYR A 92 11.33 -6.10 -6.23
C TYR A 92 12.09 -5.91 -4.92
N ASN A 93 12.30 -4.66 -4.51
CA ASN A 93 13.06 -4.32 -3.31
C ASN A 93 12.19 -3.81 -2.15
N GLY A 94 10.88 -3.55 -2.39
CA GLY A 94 9.96 -3.06 -1.37
C GLY A 94 10.19 -1.60 -0.99
N SER A 95 10.83 -0.81 -1.87
CA SER A 95 11.08 0.61 -1.65
C SER A 95 9.99 1.51 -2.27
N ILE A 96 9.94 2.74 -1.79
CA ILE A 96 9.29 3.87 -2.45
C ILE A 96 10.39 4.81 -2.92
N GLU A 97 10.40 5.14 -4.21
CA GLU A 97 11.52 5.82 -4.86
C GLU A 97 11.10 7.17 -5.44
N PHE A 98 11.63 8.24 -4.86
CA PHE A 98 11.42 9.61 -5.35
C PHE A 98 9.95 10.00 -5.55
N ALA A 99 9.05 9.54 -4.67
CA ALA A 99 7.61 9.82 -4.76
C ALA A 99 7.32 11.31 -4.48
N PRO A 100 6.85 12.09 -5.47
CA PRO A 100 6.71 13.55 -5.33
C PRO A 100 5.60 13.96 -4.37
N ASN A 101 4.61 13.08 -4.18
CA ASN A 101 3.39 13.37 -3.41
C ASN A 101 3.44 12.85 -1.98
N LEU A 102 4.56 12.27 -1.54
CA LEU A 102 4.76 11.81 -0.17
C LEU A 102 5.64 12.80 0.63
N PRO A 103 5.51 12.83 1.96
CA PRO A 103 6.18 13.82 2.80
C PRO A 103 7.69 13.60 2.98
N PHE A 104 8.23 12.52 2.48
CA PHE A 104 9.65 12.17 2.50
C PHE A 104 10.23 12.13 1.09
N VAL A 105 11.56 12.17 0.98
CA VAL A 105 12.28 12.23 -0.30
C VAL A 105 13.29 11.08 -0.44
N GLY A 106 13.73 10.82 -1.67
CA GLY A 106 14.75 9.81 -1.97
C GLY A 106 14.18 8.39 -2.06
N ILE A 107 15.05 7.41 -1.82
CA ILE A 107 14.72 5.99 -1.82
C ILE A 107 14.51 5.55 -0.38
N VAL A 108 13.32 5.03 -0.08
CA VAL A 108 12.93 4.58 1.26
C VAL A 108 12.62 3.10 1.23
N ASN A 109 13.33 2.30 1.99
CA ASN A 109 13.11 0.85 2.15
C ASN A 109 11.84 0.59 2.99
N PHE A 110 10.69 0.86 2.39
CA PHE A 110 9.42 1.02 3.09
C PHE A 110 8.91 -0.29 3.70
N VAL A 111 9.02 -1.40 2.95
CA VAL A 111 8.62 -2.72 3.46
C VAL A 111 9.40 -3.09 4.71
N ASN A 112 10.71 -2.81 4.73
CA ASN A 112 11.54 -3.10 5.90
C ASN A 112 11.09 -2.32 7.13
N LEU A 113 10.80 -1.01 6.98
CA LEU A 113 10.32 -0.16 8.06
C LEU A 113 8.99 -0.67 8.65
N ILE A 114 8.07 -1.13 7.79
CA ILE A 114 6.80 -1.71 8.24
C ILE A 114 7.00 -3.09 8.85
N SER A 115 7.89 -3.92 8.32
CA SER A 115 8.17 -5.25 8.87
C SER A 115 8.72 -5.21 10.30
N VAL A 116 9.52 -4.21 10.62
CA VAL A 116 10.01 -3.98 12.00
C VAL A 116 8.86 -3.67 12.97
N LYS A 117 7.79 -2.99 12.49
CA LYS A 117 6.61 -2.67 13.30
C LYS A 117 5.63 -3.85 13.46
N PHE A 118 5.67 -4.81 12.55
CA PHE A 118 4.74 -5.95 12.48
C PHE A 118 5.50 -7.27 12.26
N PRO A 119 6.37 -7.67 13.20
CA PRO A 119 7.20 -8.87 13.05
C PRO A 119 6.39 -10.17 13.00
N GLU A 120 5.14 -10.16 13.49
CA GLU A 120 4.23 -11.30 13.45
C GLU A 120 3.53 -11.49 12.09
N ILE A 121 3.65 -10.54 11.17
CA ILE A 121 3.04 -10.61 9.84
C ILE A 121 4.03 -11.23 8.85
N GLU A 122 3.71 -12.43 8.39
CA GLU A 122 4.60 -13.23 7.54
C GLU A 122 4.88 -12.60 6.16
N VAL A 123 3.90 -11.89 5.60
CA VAL A 123 3.98 -11.35 4.25
C VAL A 123 3.64 -9.86 4.25
N ILE A 124 4.62 -9.03 3.92
CA ILE A 124 4.42 -7.61 3.65
C ILE A 124 4.98 -7.33 2.26
N LYS A 125 4.13 -6.83 1.36
CA LYS A 125 4.50 -6.53 -0.03
C LYS A 125 4.05 -5.14 -0.40
N LEU A 126 4.83 -4.52 -1.27
CA LEU A 126 4.58 -3.19 -1.80
C LEU A 126 4.66 -3.23 -3.33
N THR A 127 3.85 -2.44 -3.99
CA THR A 127 3.92 -2.20 -5.43
C THR A 127 3.39 -0.80 -5.75
N ASN A 128 3.51 -0.39 -7.01
CA ASN A 128 2.87 0.83 -7.48
C ASN A 128 1.34 0.76 -7.32
N ASP A 129 0.69 1.90 -7.03
CA ASP A 129 -0.75 2.00 -6.78
C ASP A 129 -1.61 1.56 -7.97
N ALA A 130 -1.21 1.91 -9.21
CA ALA A 130 -1.90 1.48 -10.42
C ALA A 130 -1.72 -0.03 -10.66
N ASN A 131 -0.55 -0.59 -10.38
CA ASN A 131 -0.29 -2.02 -10.42
C ASN A 131 -1.16 -2.77 -9.40
N ALA A 132 -1.25 -2.26 -8.17
CA ALA A 132 -2.13 -2.82 -7.15
C ALA A 132 -3.61 -2.80 -7.58
N ALA A 133 -4.04 -1.73 -8.24
CA ALA A 133 -5.38 -1.61 -8.78
C ALA A 133 -5.64 -2.61 -9.92
N ALA A 134 -4.69 -2.79 -10.85
CA ALA A 134 -4.80 -3.77 -11.94
C ALA A 134 -4.93 -5.21 -11.41
N ILE A 135 -4.12 -5.59 -10.41
CA ILE A 135 -4.25 -6.89 -9.73
C ILE A 135 -5.63 -7.01 -9.07
N GLY A 136 -6.10 -5.93 -8.43
CA GLY A 136 -7.42 -5.90 -7.81
C GLY A 136 -8.55 -6.18 -8.79
N GLU A 137 -8.50 -5.57 -9.97
CA GLU A 137 -9.46 -5.81 -11.06
C GLU A 137 -9.35 -7.21 -11.65
N GLN A 138 -8.14 -7.75 -11.77
CA GLN A 138 -7.93 -9.12 -12.26
C GLN A 138 -8.50 -10.17 -11.29
N VAL A 139 -8.31 -9.97 -9.99
CA VAL A 139 -8.71 -10.99 -8.99
C VAL A 139 -10.18 -10.87 -8.61
N TYR A 140 -10.70 -9.64 -8.46
CA TYR A 140 -11.99 -9.36 -7.84
C TYR A 140 -12.92 -8.49 -8.69
N GLY A 141 -12.42 -7.87 -9.75
CA GLY A 141 -13.15 -6.86 -10.52
C GLY A 141 -13.49 -7.24 -11.93
N GLY A 142 -13.57 -6.23 -12.78
CA GLY A 142 -14.02 -6.34 -14.17
C GLY A 142 -13.08 -7.09 -15.09
N ALA A 143 -11.79 -7.21 -14.73
CA ALA A 143 -10.80 -7.97 -15.50
C ALA A 143 -10.67 -9.44 -15.06
N LYS A 144 -11.56 -9.91 -14.20
CA LYS A 144 -11.58 -11.32 -13.79
C LYS A 144 -11.72 -12.24 -15.02
N ASN A 145 -10.83 -13.22 -15.13
CA ASN A 145 -10.67 -14.12 -16.26
C ASN A 145 -10.02 -13.50 -17.53
N MET A 146 -9.60 -12.26 -17.51
CA MET A 146 -8.81 -11.67 -18.59
C MET A 146 -7.35 -12.05 -18.43
N GLN A 147 -6.73 -12.52 -19.49
CA GLN A 147 -5.29 -12.85 -19.53
C GLN A 147 -4.45 -11.66 -19.98
N ASN A 148 -5.04 -10.75 -20.74
CA ASN A 148 -4.36 -9.59 -21.31
C ASN A 148 -5.25 -8.38 -21.20
N PHE A 149 -4.80 -7.36 -20.46
CA PHE A 149 -5.51 -6.08 -20.34
C PHE A 149 -4.55 -4.98 -19.85
N ALA A 150 -4.95 -3.75 -20.09
CA ALA A 150 -4.35 -2.57 -19.49
C ALA A 150 -5.39 -1.85 -18.64
N MET A 151 -4.99 -1.43 -17.46
CA MET A 151 -5.78 -0.58 -16.57
C MET A 151 -5.15 0.79 -16.47
N PHE A 152 -5.95 1.83 -16.54
CA PHE A 152 -5.51 3.21 -16.36
C PHE A 152 -6.21 3.82 -15.14
N THR A 153 -5.42 4.48 -14.30
CA THR A 153 -5.93 5.29 -13.18
C THR A 153 -5.82 6.76 -13.56
N LEU A 154 -6.92 7.49 -13.47
CA LEU A 154 -7.00 8.92 -13.77
C LEU A 154 -7.26 9.67 -12.46
N GLY A 155 -6.27 10.44 -11.98
CA GLY A 155 -6.35 11.18 -10.73
C GLY A 155 -5.54 12.47 -10.82
N THR A 156 -4.67 12.74 -9.84
CA THR A 156 -3.70 13.84 -9.90
C THR A 156 -2.73 13.68 -11.07
N GLY A 157 -2.44 12.44 -11.45
CA GLY A 157 -1.68 12.03 -12.62
C GLY A 157 -2.37 10.87 -13.33
N ILE A 158 -1.66 10.27 -14.28
CA ILE A 158 -2.08 9.06 -14.98
C ILE A 158 -1.17 7.92 -14.50
N GLY A 159 -1.76 6.84 -13.99
CA GLY A 159 -1.07 5.60 -13.70
C GLY A 159 -1.57 4.48 -14.62
N SER A 160 -0.76 3.45 -14.81
CA SER A 160 -1.15 2.28 -15.58
C SER A 160 -0.65 0.99 -14.95
N GLY A 161 -1.43 -0.08 -15.10
CA GLY A 161 -1.04 -1.45 -14.82
C GLY A 161 -1.31 -2.31 -16.05
N LEU A 162 -0.30 -3.05 -16.49
CA LEU A 162 -0.38 -3.91 -17.67
C LEU A 162 -0.31 -5.37 -17.24
N VAL A 163 -1.27 -6.16 -17.70
CA VAL A 163 -1.29 -7.62 -17.47
C VAL A 163 -1.17 -8.32 -18.82
N VAL A 164 -0.23 -9.25 -18.93
CA VAL A 164 0.03 -10.04 -20.13
C VAL A 164 0.15 -11.50 -19.73
N ASN A 165 -0.56 -12.38 -20.42
CA ASN A 165 -0.64 -13.82 -20.10
C ASN A 165 -1.02 -14.12 -18.64
N GLY A 166 -1.86 -13.27 -18.05
CA GLY A 166 -2.31 -13.41 -16.67
C GLY A 166 -1.32 -12.87 -15.63
N GLU A 167 -0.17 -12.36 -16.03
CA GLU A 167 0.88 -11.83 -15.15
C GLU A 167 1.01 -10.32 -15.28
N LEU A 168 1.17 -9.64 -14.14
CA LEU A 168 1.43 -8.21 -14.12
C LEU A 168 2.85 -7.91 -14.61
N VAL A 169 2.96 -6.97 -15.54
CA VAL A 169 4.25 -6.47 -16.03
C VAL A 169 4.73 -5.36 -15.10
N TYR A 170 5.79 -5.61 -14.37
CA TYR A 170 6.35 -4.63 -13.43
C TYR A 170 7.30 -3.62 -14.06
N GLY A 171 7.76 -3.84 -15.31
CA GLY A 171 8.80 -3.04 -15.92
C GLY A 171 10.21 -3.45 -15.44
N HIS A 172 11.19 -2.69 -15.85
CA HIS A 172 12.59 -2.82 -15.44
C HIS A 172 13.01 -1.52 -14.78
N ASP A 173 13.46 -1.58 -13.56
CA ASP A 173 14.03 -0.44 -12.80
C ASP A 173 15.33 -0.88 -12.13
#